data_590c311c2b6ea7f27b15e95c3850f186
#
_entry.id   590c311c2b6ea7f27b15e95c3850f186
#
_cell.length_a   1.000
_cell.length_b   1.000
_cell.length_c   1.000
_cell.angle_alpha   90.00
_cell.angle_beta   90.00
_cell.angle_gamma   90.00
#
_symmetry.space_group_name_H-M   'P 1'
#
loop_
_entity.id
_entity.type
_entity.pdbx_description
1 polymer ?
#
loop_
_entity_poly.entity_id
_entity_poly.type
_entity_poly.pdbx_seq_one_letter_code
_entity_poly.pdbx_strand_id
1 'polypeptide(L)'
;MSPALTTEAKATTPTMPTLTMEEVIERYWRRLYNFAFRMTLNREEAATVVEETLLRTYVGQGKIPPDVTQVEPWLLRIAAHVVEKRVSKGQDVSFDLLDETLRSEATRTDVQRGLNDPEKSYMLWELKQGCMTSVVNCLSPGERIAFVMTVMMGFSEEHAAKVLGISGSAYKVRLSRARKKVTDYLAPRCEHVEPSNPCHCPSRLGVALSKGFIAQPQVSEVRLRDRQPFGRYGSGGTEDAPARDVMRIYQTLPDVDAPEELLSKLHGNLTSGAWESMKKQSER
;
A
#
# COMPACT_ATOMS: atom_id res chain seq x y z
N MET A 1 -15.52 -42.20 56.81
CA MET A 1 -15.56 -42.04 55.31
C MET A 1 -15.48 -40.54 55.07
N SER A 2 -14.29 -40.02 54.76
CA SER A 2 -14.09 -38.63 54.41
C SER A 2 -14.14 -38.46 52.91
N PRO A 3 -14.77 -37.40 52.37
CA PRO A 3 -14.69 -37.08 50.94
C PRO A 3 -13.43 -36.29 50.64
N ALA A 4 -12.72 -36.73 49.60
CA ALA A 4 -11.57 -36.10 49.06
C ALA A 4 -11.96 -34.76 48.39
N LEU A 5 -11.28 -33.68 48.73
CA LEU A 5 -11.30 -32.37 48.06
C LEU A 5 -10.43 -32.49 46.78
N THR A 6 -11.06 -32.55 45.64
CA THR A 6 -10.40 -32.37 44.35
C THR A 6 -10.18 -30.89 44.09
N THR A 7 -8.95 -30.44 44.24
CA THR A 7 -8.51 -29.10 43.87
C THR A 7 -8.39 -29.04 42.35
N GLU A 8 -9.32 -28.42 41.67
CA GLU A 8 -9.18 -28.07 40.23
C GLU A 8 -8.10 -27.00 40.09
N ALA A 9 -6.99 -27.44 39.47
CA ALA A 9 -5.93 -26.53 39.05
C ALA A 9 -6.48 -25.68 37.90
N LYS A 10 -6.72 -24.40 38.12
CA LYS A 10 -6.95 -23.39 37.08
C LYS A 10 -5.75 -23.41 36.13
N ALA A 11 -5.94 -23.91 34.92
CA ALA A 11 -4.98 -23.77 33.85
C ALA A 11 -4.78 -22.28 33.55
N THR A 12 -3.67 -21.72 33.96
CA THR A 12 -3.21 -20.41 33.57
C THR A 12 -2.80 -20.50 32.11
N THR A 13 -3.63 -19.96 31.23
CA THR A 13 -3.28 -19.75 29.82
C THR A 13 -2.03 -18.86 29.80
N PRO A 14 -0.93 -19.26 29.12
CA PRO A 14 0.26 -18.43 29.04
C PRO A 14 -0.12 -17.13 28.32
N THR A 15 -0.03 -16.02 29.05
CA THR A 15 -0.18 -14.68 28.48
C THR A 15 1.00 -14.48 27.52
N MET A 16 0.74 -14.48 26.22
CA MET A 16 1.76 -14.13 25.22
C MET A 16 2.24 -12.70 25.53
N PRO A 17 3.56 -12.46 25.54
CA PRO A 17 4.09 -11.13 25.82
C PRO A 17 3.58 -10.14 24.77
N THR A 18 3.00 -9.04 25.24
CA THR A 18 2.59 -7.92 24.37
C THR A 18 3.84 -7.34 23.71
N LEU A 19 3.80 -7.10 22.37
CA LEU A 19 4.91 -6.51 21.65
C LEU A 19 5.28 -5.14 22.25
N THR A 20 6.57 -4.88 22.36
CA THR A 20 7.10 -3.55 22.64
C THR A 20 6.86 -2.62 21.47
N MET A 21 6.93 -1.30 21.68
CA MET A 21 6.77 -0.34 20.60
C MET A 21 7.87 -0.46 19.54
N GLU A 22 9.07 -0.80 19.97
CA GLU A 22 10.20 -1.06 19.07
C GLU A 22 9.94 -2.26 18.16
N GLU A 23 9.45 -3.37 18.71
CA GLU A 23 9.04 -4.55 17.93
C GLU A 23 7.88 -4.25 16.98
N VAL A 24 6.94 -3.39 17.37
CA VAL A 24 5.84 -2.94 16.50
C VAL A 24 6.39 -2.13 15.32
N ILE A 25 7.31 -1.19 15.57
CA ILE A 25 7.95 -0.42 14.51
C ILE A 25 8.64 -1.39 13.54
N GLU A 26 9.56 -2.21 14.02
CA GLU A 26 10.37 -3.11 13.19
C GLU A 26 9.53 -4.05 12.31
N ARG A 27 8.45 -4.59 12.86
CA ARG A 27 7.62 -5.57 12.15
C ARG A 27 6.67 -4.95 11.13
N TYR A 28 6.13 -3.74 11.41
CA TYR A 28 4.95 -3.27 10.67
C TYR A 28 5.18 -1.98 9.88
N TRP A 29 6.28 -1.24 10.05
CA TRP A 29 6.49 0.04 9.39
C TRP A 29 6.43 -0.03 7.86
N ARG A 30 7.05 -1.05 7.24
CA ARG A 30 6.99 -1.25 5.78
C ARG A 30 5.58 -1.56 5.30
N ARG A 31 4.88 -2.38 6.04
CA ARG A 31 3.49 -2.75 5.73
C ARG A 31 2.56 -1.54 5.82
N LEU A 32 2.72 -0.72 6.86
CA LEU A 32 2.00 0.55 7.01
C LEU A 32 2.36 1.54 5.90
N TYR A 33 3.64 1.62 5.52
CA TYR A 33 4.08 2.49 4.43
C TYR A 33 3.46 2.09 3.10
N ASN A 34 3.45 0.79 2.78
CA ASN A 34 2.82 0.31 1.56
C ASN A 34 1.32 0.61 1.52
N PHE A 35 0.61 0.36 2.63
CA PHE A 35 -0.79 0.76 2.75
C PHE A 35 -0.97 2.27 2.50
N ALA A 36 -0.23 3.10 3.20
CA ALA A 36 -0.30 4.55 3.10
C ALA A 36 0.02 5.04 1.68
N PHE A 37 1.06 4.51 1.04
CA PHE A 37 1.41 4.86 -0.33
C PHE A 37 0.30 4.50 -1.33
N ARG A 38 -0.32 3.32 -1.22
CA ARG A 38 -1.46 2.93 -2.06
C ARG A 38 -2.67 3.84 -1.87
N MET A 39 -2.79 4.43 -0.69
CA MET A 39 -3.87 5.36 -0.38
C MET A 39 -3.60 6.79 -0.86
N THR A 40 -2.34 7.26 -0.87
CA THR A 40 -1.99 8.67 -1.09
C THR A 40 -1.30 8.93 -2.42
N LEU A 41 -0.66 7.92 -3.03
CA LEU A 41 0.23 8.04 -4.20
C LEU A 41 1.36 9.07 -3.99
N ASN A 42 1.71 9.35 -2.76
CA ASN A 42 2.74 10.31 -2.40
C ASN A 42 3.66 9.71 -1.32
N ARG A 43 4.97 9.69 -1.57
CA ARG A 43 5.96 9.06 -0.68
C ARG A 43 6.09 9.80 0.65
N GLU A 44 6.06 11.12 0.64
CA GLU A 44 6.17 11.96 1.84
C GLU A 44 4.90 11.85 2.70
N GLU A 45 3.72 11.92 2.06
CA GLU A 45 2.45 11.71 2.74
C GLU A 45 2.35 10.30 3.32
N ALA A 46 2.83 9.28 2.61
CA ALA A 46 2.87 7.91 3.13
C ALA A 46 3.75 7.81 4.39
N ALA A 47 4.94 8.42 4.37
CA ALA A 47 5.81 8.48 5.54
C ALA A 47 5.13 9.20 6.72
N THR A 48 4.48 10.32 6.44
CA THR A 48 3.74 11.09 7.46
C THR A 48 2.59 10.28 8.08
N VAL A 49 1.87 9.51 7.26
CA VAL A 49 0.79 8.60 7.74
C VAL A 49 1.37 7.53 8.67
N VAL A 50 2.52 6.96 8.33
CA VAL A 50 3.19 5.96 9.17
C VAL A 50 3.60 6.57 10.51
N GLU A 51 4.27 7.74 10.49
CA GLU A 51 4.69 8.46 11.70
C GLU A 51 3.49 8.77 12.60
N GLU A 52 2.43 9.32 12.05
CA GLU A 52 1.22 9.66 12.80
C GLU A 52 0.51 8.41 13.35
N THR A 53 0.48 7.33 12.59
CA THR A 53 -0.10 6.05 13.02
C THR A 53 0.66 5.49 14.22
N LEU A 54 1.99 5.45 14.14
CA LEU A 54 2.83 4.91 15.21
C LEU A 54 2.87 5.84 16.43
N LEU A 55 2.83 7.17 16.24
CA LEU A 55 2.68 8.11 17.33
C LEU A 55 1.35 7.89 18.08
N ARG A 56 0.23 7.75 17.37
CA ARG A 56 -1.08 7.45 17.98
C ARG A 56 -1.08 6.11 18.72
N THR A 57 -0.37 5.13 18.15
CA THR A 57 -0.14 3.84 18.80
C THR A 57 0.61 4.04 20.13
N TYR A 58 1.66 4.82 20.14
CA TYR A 58 2.47 5.14 21.30
C TYR A 58 1.69 5.90 22.37
N VAL A 59 0.95 6.94 22.00
CA VAL A 59 0.12 7.72 22.93
C VAL A 59 -0.99 6.86 23.51
N GLY A 60 -1.59 5.99 22.72
CA GLY A 60 -2.62 5.04 23.16
C GLY A 60 -2.07 3.79 23.84
N GLN A 61 -0.87 3.82 24.41
CA GLN A 61 -0.21 2.68 25.06
C GLN A 61 -1.12 1.94 26.05
N GLY A 62 -0.93 0.64 26.13
CA GLY A 62 -1.79 -0.27 26.88
C GLY A 62 -2.96 -0.82 26.07
N LYS A 63 -3.11 -0.38 24.80
CA LYS A 63 -4.13 -0.88 23.88
C LYS A 63 -3.55 -1.75 22.74
N ILE A 64 -2.22 -1.96 22.72
CA ILE A 64 -1.61 -2.90 21.76
C ILE A 64 -2.21 -4.28 22.05
N PRO A 65 -2.82 -4.93 21.06
CA PRO A 65 -3.41 -6.25 21.28
C PRO A 65 -2.35 -7.24 21.77
N PRO A 66 -2.66 -8.04 22.82
CA PRO A 66 -1.73 -9.09 23.29
C PRO A 66 -1.56 -10.22 22.25
N ASP A 67 -2.56 -10.44 21.42
CA ASP A 67 -2.47 -11.37 20.28
C ASP A 67 -1.80 -10.68 19.10
N VAL A 68 -0.61 -11.16 18.76
CA VAL A 68 0.21 -10.64 17.65
C VAL A 68 -0.55 -10.64 16.32
N THR A 69 -1.46 -11.59 16.10
CA THR A 69 -2.28 -11.66 14.88
C THR A 69 -3.27 -10.48 14.75
N GLN A 70 -3.59 -9.82 15.85
CA GLN A 70 -4.49 -8.67 15.88
C GLN A 70 -3.75 -7.33 15.78
N VAL A 71 -2.43 -7.31 15.90
CA VAL A 71 -1.64 -6.05 15.89
C VAL A 71 -1.68 -5.38 14.53
N GLU A 72 -1.44 -6.09 13.44
CA GLU A 72 -1.52 -5.52 12.08
C GLU A 72 -2.92 -4.96 11.77
N PRO A 73 -4.03 -5.71 11.94
CA PRO A 73 -5.38 -5.20 11.77
C PRO A 73 -5.65 -3.93 12.59
N TRP A 74 -5.21 -3.92 13.83
CA TRP A 74 -5.39 -2.77 14.72
C TRP A 74 -4.61 -1.54 14.25
N LEU A 75 -3.35 -1.70 13.85
CA LEU A 75 -2.54 -0.63 13.26
C LEU A 75 -3.14 -0.09 11.97
N LEU A 76 -3.61 -0.97 11.08
CA LEU A 76 -4.27 -0.59 9.83
C LEU A 76 -5.57 0.17 10.06
N ARG A 77 -6.31 -0.12 11.13
CA ARG A 77 -7.48 0.67 11.53
C ARG A 77 -7.08 2.12 11.86
N ILE A 78 -6.00 2.30 12.63
CA ILE A 78 -5.48 3.63 12.95
C ILE A 78 -5.01 4.33 11.68
N ALA A 79 -4.22 3.64 10.84
CA ALA A 79 -3.72 4.17 9.58
C ALA A 79 -4.85 4.58 8.63
N ALA A 80 -5.89 3.76 8.49
CA ALA A 80 -7.06 4.07 7.67
C ALA A 80 -7.74 5.37 8.12
N HIS A 81 -7.90 5.56 9.44
CA HIS A 81 -8.48 6.78 9.99
C HIS A 81 -7.59 8.03 9.78
N VAL A 82 -6.26 7.86 9.88
CA VAL A 82 -5.30 8.92 9.56
C VAL A 82 -5.40 9.32 8.10
N VAL A 83 -5.40 8.34 7.19
CA VAL A 83 -5.48 8.55 5.74
C VAL A 83 -6.81 9.19 5.33
N GLU A 84 -7.94 8.72 5.83
CA GLU A 84 -9.25 9.29 5.47
C GLU A 84 -9.31 10.79 5.73
N LYS A 85 -8.77 11.24 6.87
CA LYS A 85 -8.72 12.68 7.20
C LYS A 85 -7.82 13.49 6.27
N ARG A 86 -6.78 12.87 5.69
CA ARG A 86 -5.82 13.53 4.81
C ARG A 86 -6.29 13.53 3.36
N VAL A 87 -6.75 12.39 2.86
CA VAL A 87 -7.20 12.22 1.47
C VAL A 87 -8.46 13.03 1.17
N SER A 88 -9.34 13.23 2.15
CA SER A 88 -10.52 14.10 1.98
C SER A 88 -10.19 15.59 1.83
N LYS A 89 -8.94 16.00 2.09
CA LYS A 89 -8.47 17.38 1.98
C LYS A 89 -7.64 17.67 0.73
N GLY A 90 -7.29 16.65 -0.07
CA GLY A 90 -6.35 16.82 -1.18
C GLY A 90 -6.74 16.03 -2.42
N GLN A 91 -6.51 16.68 -3.55
CA GLN A 91 -6.51 16.21 -4.93
C GLN A 91 -7.62 15.26 -5.36
N ASP A 92 -8.58 15.81 -6.08
CA ASP A 92 -9.53 15.06 -6.91
C ASP A 92 -8.80 14.49 -8.15
N VAL A 93 -8.09 13.39 -7.98
CA VAL A 93 -7.64 12.58 -9.12
C VAL A 93 -8.89 11.89 -9.65
N SER A 94 -9.28 12.22 -10.87
CA SER A 94 -10.43 11.60 -11.55
C SER A 94 -9.94 10.71 -12.70
N PHE A 95 -10.80 9.77 -13.10
CA PHE A 95 -10.52 8.95 -14.30
C PHE A 95 -10.40 9.82 -15.55
N ASP A 96 -11.18 10.91 -15.65
CA ASP A 96 -11.12 11.84 -16.77
C ASP A 96 -9.80 12.59 -16.83
N LEU A 97 -9.31 13.07 -15.67
CA LEU A 97 -8.01 13.73 -15.58
C LEU A 97 -6.86 12.75 -15.92
N LEU A 98 -6.98 11.49 -15.48
CA LEU A 98 -6.02 10.46 -15.81
C LEU A 98 -6.03 10.15 -17.32
N ASP A 99 -7.20 10.05 -17.94
CA ASP A 99 -7.35 9.87 -19.39
C ASP A 99 -6.78 11.07 -20.17
N GLU A 100 -7.05 12.29 -19.75
CA GLU A 100 -6.50 13.51 -20.38
C GLU A 100 -4.98 13.51 -20.30
N THR A 101 -4.42 13.21 -19.13
CA THR A 101 -2.97 13.10 -18.95
C THR A 101 -2.36 12.05 -19.86
N LEU A 102 -3.01 10.91 -20.05
CA LEU A 102 -2.54 9.84 -20.92
C LEU A 102 -2.72 10.12 -22.41
N ARG A 103 -3.72 10.92 -22.81
CA ARG A 103 -3.98 11.28 -24.21
C ARG A 103 -3.11 12.43 -24.70
N SER A 104 -2.74 13.35 -23.83
CA SER A 104 -2.23 14.67 -24.20
C SER A 104 -0.84 14.68 -24.83
N GLU A 105 -0.11 13.54 -24.88
CA GLU A 105 1.27 13.56 -25.34
C GLU A 105 1.65 12.38 -26.20
N ALA A 106 2.30 12.71 -27.34
CA ALA A 106 2.91 11.77 -28.25
C ALA A 106 4.09 11.04 -27.59
N THR A 107 4.27 9.81 -27.97
CA THR A 107 5.36 8.94 -27.53
C THR A 107 6.71 9.54 -27.89
N ARG A 108 7.52 9.84 -26.89
CA ARG A 108 8.94 10.17 -27.09
C ARG A 108 9.74 8.87 -27.22
N THR A 109 10.08 8.52 -28.46
CA THR A 109 10.88 7.32 -28.75
C THR A 109 12.38 7.49 -28.45
N ASP A 110 12.85 8.73 -28.32
CA ASP A 110 14.24 9.09 -28.02
C ASP A 110 14.68 8.58 -26.64
N VAL A 111 13.80 8.67 -25.63
CA VAL A 111 14.09 8.19 -24.27
C VAL A 111 14.32 6.66 -24.25
N GLN A 112 13.62 5.91 -25.07
CA GLN A 112 13.75 4.45 -25.08
C GLN A 112 15.06 3.94 -25.68
N ARG A 113 15.71 4.75 -26.55
CA ARG A 113 16.93 4.35 -27.26
C ARG A 113 18.20 4.54 -26.44
N GLY A 114 18.18 5.43 -25.45
CA GLY A 114 19.35 5.77 -24.65
C GLY A 114 19.53 4.97 -23.36
N LEU A 115 18.57 4.08 -23.02
CA LEU A 115 18.58 3.36 -21.77
C LEU A 115 19.07 1.92 -21.96
N ASN A 116 19.90 1.45 -21.03
CA ASN A 116 20.22 0.03 -20.95
C ASN A 116 19.00 -0.78 -20.46
N ASP A 117 18.98 -2.09 -20.69
CA ASP A 117 17.83 -2.93 -20.34
C ASP A 117 17.45 -2.92 -18.86
N PRO A 118 18.39 -2.95 -17.88
CA PRO A 118 18.07 -2.88 -16.46
C PRO A 118 17.41 -1.56 -16.06
N GLU A 119 17.92 -0.41 -16.51
CA GLU A 119 17.32 0.91 -16.22
C GLU A 119 15.93 1.05 -16.80
N LYS A 120 15.76 0.61 -18.04
CA LYS A 120 14.46 0.59 -18.71
C LYS A 120 13.46 -0.31 -17.95
N SER A 121 13.87 -1.50 -17.56
CA SER A 121 13.05 -2.43 -16.79
C SER A 121 12.63 -1.85 -15.46
N TYR A 122 13.54 -1.19 -14.75
CA TYR A 122 13.24 -0.50 -13.50
C TYR A 122 12.20 0.61 -13.70
N MET A 123 12.40 1.50 -14.69
CA MET A 123 11.46 2.58 -14.95
C MET A 123 10.08 2.11 -15.40
N LEU A 124 10.01 1.03 -16.19
CA LEU A 124 8.73 0.41 -16.56
C LEU A 124 8.02 -0.19 -15.35
N TRP A 125 8.77 -0.73 -14.42
CA TRP A 125 8.23 -1.22 -13.15
C TRP A 125 7.68 -0.06 -12.31
N GLU A 126 8.42 1.02 -12.12
CA GLU A 126 7.98 2.24 -11.41
C GLU A 126 6.73 2.83 -12.08
N LEU A 127 6.73 2.94 -13.41
CA LEU A 127 5.59 3.42 -14.19
C LEU A 127 4.34 2.55 -13.96
N LYS A 128 4.48 1.23 -13.99
CA LYS A 128 3.38 0.32 -13.72
C LYS A 128 2.83 0.51 -12.30
N GLN A 129 3.70 0.58 -11.30
CA GLN A 129 3.32 0.81 -9.90
C GLN A 129 2.54 2.12 -9.74
N GLY A 130 3.10 3.21 -10.28
CA GLY A 130 2.49 4.52 -10.24
C GLY A 130 1.14 4.56 -10.96
N CYS A 131 1.06 4.03 -12.18
CA CYS A 131 -0.17 3.99 -12.97
C CYS A 131 -1.28 3.19 -12.25
N MET A 132 -0.99 1.98 -11.78
CA MET A 132 -1.97 1.17 -11.05
C MET A 132 -2.43 1.85 -9.75
N THR A 133 -1.52 2.50 -9.04
CA THR A 133 -1.86 3.25 -7.83
C THR A 133 -2.69 4.51 -8.15
N SER A 134 -2.40 5.21 -9.27
CA SER A 134 -3.20 6.35 -9.73
C SER A 134 -4.65 5.95 -10.02
N VAL A 135 -4.88 4.81 -10.67
CA VAL A 135 -6.23 4.28 -10.93
C VAL A 135 -6.99 4.03 -9.63
N VAL A 136 -6.33 3.45 -8.63
CA VAL A 136 -6.91 3.25 -7.29
C VAL A 136 -7.21 4.59 -6.61
N ASN A 137 -6.38 5.62 -6.84
CA ASN A 137 -6.59 6.94 -6.29
C ASN A 137 -7.75 7.72 -6.93
N CYS A 138 -8.29 7.27 -8.08
CA CYS A 138 -9.56 7.79 -8.65
C CYS A 138 -10.81 7.26 -7.91
N LEU A 139 -10.67 6.32 -6.99
CA LEU A 139 -11.77 5.83 -6.17
C LEU A 139 -12.07 6.78 -5.01
N SER A 140 -13.32 6.81 -4.57
CA SER A 140 -13.67 7.50 -3.32
C SER A 140 -12.89 6.88 -2.13
N PRO A 141 -12.60 7.65 -1.06
CA PRO A 141 -11.79 7.15 0.05
C PRO A 141 -12.25 5.80 0.61
N GLY A 142 -13.56 5.63 0.80
CA GLY A 142 -14.12 4.37 1.30
C GLY A 142 -14.02 3.19 0.33
N GLU A 143 -14.17 3.43 -0.97
CA GLU A 143 -13.95 2.41 -2.02
C GLU A 143 -12.47 2.05 -2.12
N ARG A 144 -11.60 3.06 -2.05
CA ARG A 144 -10.14 2.90 -2.11
C ARG A 144 -9.63 2.02 -0.97
N ILE A 145 -10.02 2.32 0.27
CA ILE A 145 -9.63 1.52 1.43
C ILE A 145 -10.09 0.06 1.26
N ALA A 146 -11.35 -0.16 0.86
CA ALA A 146 -11.87 -1.50 0.66
C ALA A 146 -11.09 -2.27 -0.41
N PHE A 147 -10.74 -1.61 -1.51
CA PHE A 147 -9.94 -2.20 -2.58
C PHE A 147 -8.52 -2.55 -2.12
N VAL A 148 -7.82 -1.59 -1.49
CA VAL A 148 -6.45 -1.79 -1.02
C VAL A 148 -6.39 -2.92 0.00
N MET A 149 -7.26 -2.93 1.01
CA MET A 149 -7.25 -3.97 2.04
C MET A 149 -7.54 -5.37 1.48
N THR A 150 -8.57 -5.51 0.64
CA THR A 150 -8.95 -6.86 0.17
C THR A 150 -8.16 -7.30 -1.05
N VAL A 151 -8.04 -6.46 -2.07
CA VAL A 151 -7.43 -6.88 -3.35
C VAL A 151 -5.91 -6.86 -3.28
N MET A 152 -5.32 -5.83 -2.66
CA MET A 152 -3.87 -5.67 -2.66
C MET A 152 -3.19 -6.27 -1.42
N MET A 153 -3.83 -6.19 -0.25
CA MET A 153 -3.26 -6.69 1.00
C MET A 153 -3.76 -8.08 1.41
N GLY A 154 -4.77 -8.63 0.74
CA GLY A 154 -5.25 -9.98 0.94
C GLY A 154 -6.16 -10.21 2.15
N PHE A 155 -6.70 -9.14 2.76
CA PHE A 155 -7.68 -9.32 3.85
C PHE A 155 -8.99 -9.90 3.34
N SER A 156 -9.58 -10.80 4.11
CA SER A 156 -10.96 -11.23 3.84
C SER A 156 -11.94 -10.06 4.05
N GLU A 157 -13.05 -10.06 3.33
CA GLU A 157 -14.06 -9.00 3.41
C GLU A 157 -14.61 -8.85 4.85
N GLU A 158 -14.80 -9.95 5.56
CA GLU A 158 -15.25 -9.94 6.95
C GLU A 158 -14.22 -9.32 7.89
N HIS A 159 -12.95 -9.70 7.73
CA HIS A 159 -11.88 -9.19 8.57
C HIS A 159 -11.67 -7.70 8.31
N ALA A 160 -11.62 -7.27 7.06
CA ALA A 160 -11.47 -5.86 6.69
C ALA A 160 -12.65 -5.01 7.19
N ALA A 161 -13.89 -5.50 7.11
CA ALA A 161 -15.05 -4.82 7.65
C ALA A 161 -14.93 -4.61 9.17
N LYS A 162 -14.50 -5.65 9.92
CA LYS A 162 -14.25 -5.54 11.38
C LYS A 162 -13.15 -4.52 11.67
N VAL A 163 -12.04 -4.55 10.93
CA VAL A 163 -10.95 -3.58 11.08
C VAL A 163 -11.45 -2.15 10.93
N LEU A 164 -12.27 -1.88 9.92
CA LEU A 164 -12.81 -0.54 9.66
C LEU A 164 -14.01 -0.17 10.56
N GLY A 165 -14.54 -1.11 11.32
CA GLY A 165 -15.71 -0.88 12.17
C GLY A 165 -17.00 -0.59 11.42
N ILE A 166 -17.16 -1.16 10.21
CA ILE A 166 -18.36 -1.03 9.37
C ILE A 166 -19.07 -2.37 9.19
N SER A 167 -20.33 -2.35 8.77
CA SER A 167 -21.04 -3.59 8.48
C SER A 167 -20.47 -4.32 7.28
N GLY A 168 -20.52 -5.66 7.28
CA GLY A 168 -20.07 -6.47 6.14
C GLY A 168 -20.80 -6.14 4.85
N SER A 169 -22.10 -5.78 4.92
CA SER A 169 -22.87 -5.35 3.75
C SER A 169 -22.35 -4.03 3.18
N ALA A 170 -22.08 -3.04 4.02
CA ALA A 170 -21.51 -1.76 3.59
C ALA A 170 -20.11 -1.96 2.97
N TYR A 171 -19.30 -2.84 3.55
CA TYR A 171 -17.98 -3.17 3.01
C TYR A 171 -18.10 -3.81 1.62
N LYS A 172 -18.94 -4.82 1.45
CA LYS A 172 -19.18 -5.50 0.17
C LYS A 172 -19.62 -4.53 -0.93
N VAL A 173 -20.50 -3.58 -0.61
CA VAL A 173 -20.93 -2.55 -1.57
C VAL A 173 -19.76 -1.67 -1.99
N ARG A 174 -18.94 -1.19 -1.05
CA ARG A 174 -17.73 -0.38 -1.35
C ARG A 174 -16.77 -1.15 -2.24
N LEU A 175 -16.46 -2.40 -1.89
CA LEU A 175 -15.52 -3.25 -2.63
C LEU A 175 -16.04 -3.58 -4.03
N SER A 176 -17.33 -3.92 -4.17
CA SER A 176 -17.95 -4.21 -5.48
C SER A 176 -17.89 -3.00 -6.41
N ARG A 177 -18.21 -1.80 -5.91
CA ARG A 177 -18.11 -0.56 -6.67
C ARG A 177 -16.67 -0.25 -7.07
N ALA A 178 -15.72 -0.44 -6.16
CA ALA A 178 -14.31 -0.24 -6.43
C ALA A 178 -13.80 -1.19 -7.54
N ARG A 179 -14.08 -2.49 -7.41
CA ARG A 179 -13.73 -3.50 -8.41
C ARG A 179 -14.31 -3.15 -9.79
N LYS A 180 -15.59 -2.79 -9.83
CA LYS A 180 -16.26 -2.40 -11.08
C LYS A 180 -15.57 -1.20 -11.73
N LYS A 181 -15.36 -0.10 -11.00
CA LYS A 181 -14.74 1.12 -11.54
C LYS A 181 -13.33 0.87 -12.07
N VAL A 182 -12.52 0.13 -11.32
CA VAL A 182 -11.16 -0.22 -11.73
C VAL A 182 -11.15 -1.11 -12.97
N THR A 183 -12.04 -2.10 -13.03
CA THR A 183 -12.18 -2.99 -14.18
C THR A 183 -12.69 -2.23 -15.40
N ASP A 184 -13.75 -1.45 -15.29
CA ASP A 184 -14.31 -0.66 -16.38
C ASP A 184 -13.28 0.32 -16.98
N TYR A 185 -12.35 0.82 -16.12
CA TYR A 185 -11.28 1.71 -16.60
C TYR A 185 -10.15 0.95 -17.30
N LEU A 186 -9.62 -0.12 -16.69
CA LEU A 186 -8.43 -0.80 -17.20
C LEU A 186 -8.69 -1.80 -18.31
N ALA A 187 -9.84 -2.50 -18.29
CA ALA A 187 -10.11 -3.58 -19.23
C ALA A 187 -10.04 -3.15 -20.71
N PRO A 188 -10.60 -1.98 -21.11
CA PRO A 188 -10.52 -1.54 -22.50
C PRO A 188 -9.24 -0.75 -22.82
N ARG A 189 -8.32 -0.54 -21.88
CA ARG A 189 -7.20 0.40 -22.04
C ARG A 189 -5.82 -0.22 -21.88
N CYS A 190 -5.63 -1.08 -20.88
CA CYS A 190 -4.32 -1.46 -20.40
C CYS A 190 -3.79 -2.73 -21.06
N GLU A 191 -2.58 -2.69 -21.63
CA GLU A 191 -1.91 -3.86 -22.24
C GLU A 191 -1.65 -5.00 -21.24
N HIS A 192 -1.60 -4.70 -19.93
CA HIS A 192 -1.45 -5.74 -18.92
C HIS A 192 -2.71 -6.57 -18.73
N VAL A 193 -3.88 -6.04 -19.12
CA VAL A 193 -5.14 -6.76 -19.12
C VAL A 193 -5.29 -7.51 -20.43
N GLU A 194 -5.17 -6.80 -21.55
CA GLU A 194 -5.27 -7.36 -22.90
C GLU A 194 -4.17 -6.76 -23.76
N PRO A 195 -3.28 -7.58 -24.38
CA PRO A 195 -2.14 -7.09 -25.17
C PRO A 195 -2.51 -6.16 -26.33
N SER A 196 -3.69 -6.31 -26.92
CA SER A 196 -4.21 -5.46 -27.99
C SER A 196 -4.71 -4.09 -27.55
N ASN A 197 -4.78 -3.85 -26.26
CA ASN A 197 -5.25 -2.57 -25.71
C ASN A 197 -4.29 -1.40 -26.04
N PRO A 198 -4.81 -0.18 -26.22
CA PRO A 198 -4.04 0.94 -26.78
C PRO A 198 -2.99 1.54 -25.84
N CYS A 199 -3.05 1.30 -24.54
CA CYS A 199 -2.09 1.86 -23.59
C CYS A 199 -0.95 0.89 -23.33
N HIS A 200 0.22 1.17 -23.94
CA HIS A 200 1.45 0.41 -23.77
C HIS A 200 2.41 1.16 -22.86
N CYS A 201 2.88 0.54 -21.76
CA CYS A 201 3.79 1.21 -20.81
C CYS A 201 5.09 1.69 -21.45
N PRO A 202 5.77 0.95 -22.36
CA PRO A 202 6.97 1.46 -23.01
C PRO A 202 6.75 2.78 -23.75
N SER A 203 5.60 2.96 -24.40
CA SER A 203 5.29 4.20 -25.11
C SER A 203 4.91 5.37 -24.19
N ARG A 204 4.70 5.13 -22.90
CA ARG A 204 4.37 6.15 -21.89
C ARG A 204 5.57 6.59 -21.06
N LEU A 205 6.71 5.91 -21.20
CA LEU A 205 7.88 6.15 -20.38
C LEU A 205 8.41 7.59 -20.47
N GLY A 206 8.50 8.11 -21.70
CA GLY A 206 8.97 9.48 -21.93
C GLY A 206 8.09 10.55 -21.30
N VAL A 207 6.76 10.38 -21.39
CA VAL A 207 5.79 11.29 -20.76
C VAL A 207 5.90 11.23 -19.24
N ALA A 208 6.00 10.03 -18.68
CA ALA A 208 6.11 9.82 -17.26
C ALA A 208 7.37 10.49 -16.67
N LEU A 209 8.49 10.41 -17.38
CA LEU A 209 9.74 11.10 -17.00
C LEU A 209 9.60 12.62 -17.12
N SER A 210 9.06 13.12 -18.24
CA SER A 210 8.94 14.57 -18.47
C SER A 210 8.01 15.27 -17.49
N LYS A 211 7.02 14.56 -16.98
CA LYS A 211 6.07 15.05 -15.95
C LYS A 211 6.51 14.78 -14.52
N GLY A 212 7.67 14.15 -14.32
CA GLY A 212 8.15 13.79 -13.00
C GLY A 212 7.31 12.71 -12.29
N PHE A 213 6.52 11.94 -13.07
CA PHE A 213 5.72 10.84 -12.53
C PHE A 213 6.59 9.66 -12.10
N ILE A 214 7.71 9.47 -12.78
CA ILE A 214 8.81 8.59 -12.40
C ILE A 214 10.12 9.38 -12.53
N ALA A 215 11.15 8.96 -11.78
CA ALA A 215 12.49 9.51 -11.85
C ALA A 215 13.43 8.59 -12.64
N GLN A 216 14.56 9.14 -13.10
CA GLN A 216 15.65 8.30 -13.57
C GLN A 216 16.24 7.53 -12.38
N PRO A 217 16.43 6.22 -12.49
CA PRO A 217 16.92 5.41 -11.40
C PRO A 217 18.38 5.72 -11.07
N GLN A 218 18.71 5.68 -9.80
CA GLN A 218 20.11 5.60 -9.39
C GLN A 218 20.64 4.18 -9.59
N VAL A 219 21.95 4.05 -9.84
CA VAL A 219 22.58 2.73 -10.09
C VAL A 219 22.35 1.74 -8.94
N SER A 220 22.31 2.24 -7.71
CA SER A 220 22.00 1.41 -6.52
C SER A 220 20.58 0.83 -6.54
N GLU A 221 19.60 1.59 -6.99
CA GLU A 221 18.20 1.18 -7.07
C GLU A 221 18.01 0.08 -8.12
N VAL A 222 18.64 0.23 -9.29
CA VAL A 222 18.60 -0.79 -10.35
C VAL A 222 19.17 -2.12 -9.84
N ARG A 223 20.33 -2.11 -9.15
CA ARG A 223 20.97 -3.32 -8.61
C ARG A 223 20.13 -4.04 -7.56
N LEU A 224 19.41 -3.30 -6.73
CA LEU A 224 18.51 -3.89 -5.72
C LEU A 224 17.34 -4.63 -6.38
N ARG A 225 16.87 -4.12 -7.52
CA ARG A 225 15.72 -4.66 -8.25
C ARG A 225 16.04 -5.84 -9.16
N ASP A 226 17.26 -5.97 -9.64
CA ASP A 226 17.69 -7.14 -10.46
C ASP A 226 17.45 -8.50 -9.75
N ARG A 227 17.21 -8.47 -8.44
CA ARG A 227 16.92 -9.65 -7.62
C ARG A 227 15.43 -10.02 -7.54
N GLN A 228 14.54 -9.18 -8.07
CA GLN A 228 13.10 -9.43 -8.04
C GLN A 228 12.53 -9.69 -9.45
N PRO A 229 11.71 -10.73 -9.64
CA PRO A 229 11.10 -10.99 -10.94
C PRO A 229 10.06 -9.90 -11.24
N PHE A 230 10.30 -9.10 -12.27
CA PHE A 230 9.44 -7.99 -12.68
C PHE A 230 8.20 -8.40 -13.49
N GLY A 231 7.68 -9.57 -13.32
CA GLY A 231 6.53 -10.01 -14.10
C GLY A 231 6.79 -9.91 -15.61
N ARG A 232 5.87 -9.34 -16.41
CA ARG A 232 5.95 -9.32 -17.86
C ARG A 232 7.15 -8.52 -18.42
N TYR A 233 7.68 -7.53 -17.70
CA TYR A 233 8.83 -6.73 -18.16
C TYR A 233 10.19 -7.32 -17.80
N GLY A 234 10.24 -8.32 -16.90
CA GLY A 234 11.48 -9.01 -16.54
C GLY A 234 11.66 -10.40 -17.18
N SER A 235 10.58 -10.99 -17.62
CA SER A 235 10.60 -12.29 -18.31
C SER A 235 9.94 -12.11 -19.67
N GLY A 236 10.68 -11.96 -20.74
CA GLY A 236 10.19 -11.79 -22.11
C GLY A 236 8.83 -12.47 -22.34
N GLY A 237 7.76 -11.77 -21.96
CA GLY A 237 6.42 -12.30 -22.07
C GLY A 237 6.05 -12.44 -23.53
N THR A 238 5.75 -13.64 -23.95
CA THR A 238 5.27 -13.95 -25.29
C THR A 238 4.01 -13.13 -25.58
N GLU A 239 3.89 -12.60 -26.78
CA GLU A 239 2.72 -11.86 -27.27
C GLU A 239 1.41 -12.63 -27.12
N ASP A 240 1.48 -13.95 -26.94
CA ASP A 240 0.34 -14.88 -26.80
C ASP A 240 -0.14 -15.09 -25.35
N ALA A 241 0.32 -14.30 -24.37
CA ALA A 241 -0.17 -14.47 -23.02
C ALA A 241 -1.66 -14.07 -22.92
N PRO A 242 -2.52 -14.93 -22.35
CA PRO A 242 -3.96 -14.67 -22.28
C PRO A 242 -4.27 -13.40 -21.50
N ALA A 243 -5.40 -12.77 -21.82
CA ALA A 243 -5.95 -11.64 -21.08
C ALA A 243 -5.93 -11.92 -19.57
N ARG A 244 -5.51 -10.94 -18.77
CA ARG A 244 -5.38 -11.08 -17.33
C ARG A 244 -6.57 -10.45 -16.62
N ASP A 245 -7.06 -11.14 -15.59
CA ASP A 245 -7.98 -10.53 -14.65
C ASP A 245 -7.32 -9.30 -14.01
N VAL A 246 -8.04 -8.18 -14.05
CA VAL A 246 -7.61 -6.91 -13.46
C VAL A 246 -7.25 -7.05 -11.99
N MET A 247 -8.05 -7.81 -11.23
CA MET A 247 -7.79 -8.03 -9.80
C MET A 247 -6.48 -8.77 -9.58
N ARG A 248 -6.16 -9.75 -10.42
CA ARG A 248 -4.89 -10.49 -10.33
C ARG A 248 -3.67 -9.60 -10.59
N ILE A 249 -3.80 -8.59 -11.45
CA ILE A 249 -2.72 -7.62 -11.67
C ILE A 249 -2.40 -6.89 -10.36
N TYR A 250 -3.42 -6.44 -9.62
CA TYR A 250 -3.25 -5.76 -8.34
C TYR A 250 -2.74 -6.68 -7.22
N GLN A 251 -3.20 -7.93 -7.17
CA GLN A 251 -2.74 -8.93 -6.20
C GLN A 251 -1.26 -9.28 -6.37
N THR A 252 -0.73 -9.14 -7.58
CA THR A 252 0.67 -9.43 -7.90
C THR A 252 1.56 -8.20 -7.97
N LEU A 253 1.04 -7.01 -7.69
CA LEU A 253 1.87 -5.82 -7.56
C LEU A 253 2.77 -5.96 -6.33
N PRO A 254 4.10 -5.87 -6.51
CA PRO A 254 5.02 -5.93 -5.38
C PRO A 254 4.86 -4.71 -4.46
N ASP A 255 5.34 -4.85 -3.26
CA ASP A 255 5.43 -3.74 -2.32
C ASP A 255 6.39 -2.66 -2.84
N VAL A 256 6.08 -1.41 -2.51
CA VAL A 256 6.95 -0.27 -2.82
C VAL A 256 8.05 -0.20 -1.76
N ASP A 257 9.27 0.14 -2.17
CA ASP A 257 10.35 0.33 -1.22
C ASP A 257 10.07 1.55 -0.33
N ALA A 258 10.02 1.27 0.96
CA ALA A 258 9.93 2.30 1.97
C ALA A 258 11.33 2.89 2.21
N PRO A 259 11.47 4.23 2.34
CA PRO A 259 12.78 4.85 2.57
C PRO A 259 13.34 4.44 3.95
N GLU A 260 14.59 3.97 3.99
CA GLU A 260 15.25 3.54 5.23
C GLU A 260 15.42 4.70 6.24
N GLU A 261 15.47 5.94 5.74
CA GLU A 261 15.48 7.15 6.56
C GLU A 261 14.22 7.25 7.43
N LEU A 262 13.09 6.73 6.95
CA LEU A 262 11.86 6.68 7.75
C LEU A 262 12.03 5.79 8.97
N LEU A 263 12.63 4.60 8.82
CA LEU A 263 12.89 3.71 9.95
C LEU A 263 13.81 4.38 10.99
N SER A 264 14.90 4.98 10.52
CA SER A 264 15.84 5.72 11.38
C SER A 264 15.15 6.85 12.14
N LYS A 265 14.25 7.58 11.49
CA LYS A 265 13.45 8.65 12.10
C LYS A 265 12.48 8.11 13.16
N LEU A 266 11.81 6.98 12.89
CA LEU A 266 10.88 6.35 13.83
C LEU A 266 11.59 5.91 15.11
N HIS A 267 12.76 5.27 14.99
CA HIS A 267 13.61 4.91 16.13
C HIS A 267 14.11 6.14 16.88
N GLY A 268 14.57 7.16 16.16
CA GLY A 268 14.99 8.43 16.74
C GLY A 268 13.90 9.08 17.58
N ASN A 269 12.67 9.13 17.09
CA ASN A 269 11.52 9.69 17.82
C ASN A 269 11.19 8.88 19.09
N LEU A 270 11.32 7.55 19.03
CA LEU A 270 11.10 6.68 20.19
C LEU A 270 12.18 6.87 21.25
N THR A 271 13.47 6.83 20.86
CA THR A 271 14.61 6.85 21.79
C THR A 271 14.91 8.23 22.35
N SER A 272 14.68 9.30 21.59
CA SER A 272 14.89 10.68 22.06
C SER A 272 13.83 11.18 23.05
N GLY A 273 12.74 10.43 23.27
CA GLY A 273 11.62 10.85 24.09
C GLY A 273 10.72 11.92 23.42
N ALA A 274 10.87 12.16 22.11
CA ALA A 274 10.03 13.10 21.37
C ALA A 274 8.54 12.71 21.46
N TRP A 275 8.21 11.44 21.30
CA TRP A 275 6.85 10.93 21.43
C TRP A 275 6.33 10.99 22.88
N GLU A 276 7.19 10.79 23.86
CA GLU A 276 6.82 10.94 25.29
C GLU A 276 6.44 12.40 25.62
N SER A 277 7.16 13.35 25.05
CA SER A 277 6.84 14.77 25.21
C SER A 277 5.49 15.12 24.59
N MET A 278 5.18 14.59 23.39
CA MET A 278 3.88 14.77 22.74
C MET A 278 2.73 14.12 23.50
N LYS A 279 2.98 12.94 24.09
CA LYS A 279 1.98 12.25 24.96
C LYS A 279 1.60 13.12 26.16
N LYS A 280 2.58 13.66 26.87
CA LYS A 280 2.34 14.54 28.04
C LYS A 280 1.58 15.83 27.68
N GLN A 281 1.73 16.34 26.45
CA GLN A 281 0.96 17.48 25.96
C GLN A 281 -0.50 17.14 25.66
N SER A 282 -0.78 15.92 25.21
CA SER A 282 -2.14 15.48 24.91
C SER A 282 -2.97 15.10 26.14
N GLU A 283 -2.33 14.88 27.29
CA GLU A 283 -2.96 14.55 28.58
C GLU A 283 -3.26 15.80 29.44
N ARG A 284 -2.84 16.99 29.00
CA ARG A 284 -3.15 18.30 29.62
C ARG A 284 -4.33 18.97 28.96
#